data_9992c84b5e3fb30e6d9cf6ac3651b450
#
_entry.id   9992c84b5e3fb30e6d9cf6ac3651b450
#
_cell.length_a   1.000
_cell.length_b   1.000
_cell.length_c   1.000
_cell.angle_alpha   90.00
_cell.angle_beta   90.00
_cell.angle_gamma   90.00
#
_symmetry.space_group_name_H-M   'P 1'
#
loop_
_entity.id
_entity.type
_entity.pdbx_description
1 polymer ?
#
loop_
_entity_poly.entity_id
_entity_poly.type
_entity_poly.pdbx_seq_one_letter_code
_entity_poly.pdbx_strand_id
1 'polypeptide(L)'
;MRPKTLDHVAFWVEDREPLVELATRHLGMHVIDEQEAFTLIGSDARRGKLTLFRAEGPRERGAIRHVALRVSDLVQARAQLPNEERDEVELGEGIRLKLVEAPTDVDYDLDHVALVTRDPERTAEEYTELGFEPSAPSDDGHPRVEVGGAYVEFHRGDPGTPERPLLNHLAVLVDSADEHTEEAESMGIVDNVVDAANTRAVFVWGPDRVRIEYVEHKPTFSLQ
;
A
#
# COMPACT_ATOMS: atom_id res chain seq x y z
N MET A 1 14.28 12.51 -1.18
CA MET A 1 13.78 11.17 -1.62
C MET A 1 13.01 11.31 -2.93
N ARG A 2 13.01 10.32 -3.83
CA ARG A 2 12.34 10.39 -5.13
C ARG A 2 11.72 9.05 -5.48
N PRO A 3 10.57 8.70 -4.88
CA PRO A 3 9.85 7.49 -5.23
C PRO A 3 9.30 7.57 -6.66
N LYS A 4 9.19 6.43 -7.35
CA LYS A 4 8.77 6.31 -8.75
C LYS A 4 7.31 5.91 -8.88
N THR A 5 6.85 4.98 -8.04
CA THR A 5 5.49 4.47 -8.04
C THR A 5 5.18 3.80 -6.71
N LEU A 6 3.91 3.63 -6.42
CA LEU A 6 3.45 2.78 -5.33
C LEU A 6 3.71 1.32 -5.72
N ASP A 7 4.54 0.61 -4.95
CA ASP A 7 4.94 -0.76 -5.24
C ASP A 7 3.98 -1.78 -4.64
N HIS A 8 3.74 -1.70 -3.33
CA HIS A 8 2.78 -2.57 -2.64
C HIS A 8 2.27 -1.94 -1.34
N VAL A 9 1.21 -2.53 -0.80
CA VAL A 9 0.68 -2.20 0.53
C VAL A 9 0.75 -3.44 1.39
N ALA A 10 1.37 -3.33 2.55
CA ALA A 10 1.59 -4.46 3.44
C ALA A 10 0.72 -4.37 4.70
N PHE A 11 0.16 -5.50 5.09
CA PHE A 11 -0.72 -5.64 6.25
C PHE A 11 -0.21 -6.71 7.21
N TRP A 12 -0.51 -6.54 8.50
CA TRP A 12 -0.41 -7.56 9.52
C TRP A 12 -1.73 -8.28 9.67
N VAL A 13 -1.77 -9.60 9.46
CA VAL A 13 -2.98 -10.42 9.56
C VAL A 13 -2.74 -11.69 10.37
N GLU A 14 -3.74 -12.13 11.12
CA GLU A 14 -3.65 -13.35 11.92
C GLU A 14 -3.76 -14.59 11.02
N ASP A 15 -4.74 -14.59 10.10
CA ASP A 15 -4.98 -15.68 9.15
C ASP A 15 -4.96 -15.16 7.71
N ARG A 16 -3.93 -15.57 6.95
CA ARG A 16 -3.73 -15.16 5.56
C ARG A 16 -4.61 -15.91 4.57
N GLU A 17 -4.95 -17.16 4.88
CA GLU A 17 -5.59 -18.08 3.92
C GLU A 17 -6.94 -17.57 3.39
N PRO A 18 -7.89 -17.12 4.22
CA PRO A 18 -9.16 -16.59 3.72
C PRO A 18 -9.00 -15.33 2.85
N LEU A 19 -8.01 -14.47 3.18
CA LEU A 19 -7.74 -13.26 2.43
C LEU A 19 -7.15 -13.57 1.05
N VAL A 20 -6.19 -14.49 1.00
CA VAL A 20 -5.59 -14.97 -0.26
C VAL A 20 -6.67 -15.65 -1.13
N GLU A 21 -7.52 -16.50 -0.54
CA GLU A 21 -8.60 -17.17 -1.27
C GLU A 21 -9.57 -16.16 -1.89
N LEU A 22 -9.99 -15.13 -1.13
CA LEU A 22 -10.89 -14.11 -1.63
C LEU A 22 -10.23 -13.29 -2.76
N ALA A 23 -9.00 -12.85 -2.58
CA ALA A 23 -8.27 -12.06 -3.57
C ALA A 23 -8.02 -12.84 -4.87
N THR A 24 -7.64 -14.11 -4.78
CA THR A 24 -7.37 -14.95 -5.96
C THR A 24 -8.66 -15.36 -6.69
N ARG A 25 -9.74 -15.63 -5.96
CA ARG A 25 -11.02 -16.05 -6.55
C ARG A 25 -11.80 -14.91 -7.18
N HIS A 26 -11.79 -13.74 -6.56
CA HIS A 26 -12.71 -12.64 -6.91
C HIS A 26 -12.02 -11.41 -7.50
N LEU A 27 -10.72 -11.21 -7.26
CA LEU A 27 -9.98 -10.06 -7.76
C LEU A 27 -8.97 -10.41 -8.86
N GLY A 28 -8.95 -11.68 -9.34
CA GLY A 28 -8.00 -12.08 -10.37
C GLY A 28 -6.52 -11.98 -9.94
N MET A 29 -6.25 -11.78 -8.67
CA MET A 29 -4.90 -11.81 -8.12
C MET A 29 -4.38 -13.24 -8.05
N HIS A 30 -3.07 -13.39 -8.04
CA HIS A 30 -2.41 -14.68 -7.80
C HIS A 30 -1.32 -14.55 -6.75
N VAL A 31 -0.91 -15.68 -6.19
CA VAL A 31 0.20 -15.72 -5.24
C VAL A 31 1.51 -15.58 -6.04
N ILE A 32 2.26 -14.52 -5.75
CA ILE A 32 3.53 -14.17 -6.38
C ILE A 32 4.69 -14.78 -5.59
N ASP A 33 4.62 -14.69 -4.26
CA ASP A 33 5.60 -15.28 -3.35
C ASP A 33 4.91 -15.71 -2.04
N GLU A 34 5.29 -16.88 -1.53
CA GLU A 34 4.77 -17.40 -0.28
C GLU A 34 5.92 -17.83 0.63
N GLN A 35 5.99 -17.20 1.78
CA GLN A 35 6.98 -17.44 2.82
C GLN A 35 6.28 -17.74 4.16
N GLU A 36 7.02 -18.31 5.12
CA GLU A 36 6.47 -18.51 6.47
C GLU A 36 5.96 -17.18 7.08
N ALA A 37 6.70 -16.09 6.88
CA ALA A 37 6.41 -14.79 7.45
C ALA A 37 5.35 -14.00 6.69
N PHE A 38 5.20 -14.19 5.38
CA PHE A 38 4.28 -13.41 4.54
C PHE A 38 3.81 -14.16 3.30
N THR A 39 2.72 -13.68 2.70
CA THR A 39 2.26 -14.01 1.35
C THR A 39 2.13 -12.73 0.54
N LEU A 40 2.79 -12.68 -0.62
CA LEU A 40 2.67 -11.60 -1.60
C LEU A 40 1.65 -12.02 -2.66
N ILE A 41 0.61 -11.23 -2.84
CA ILE A 41 -0.43 -11.42 -3.86
C ILE A 41 -0.53 -10.20 -4.76
N GLY A 42 -0.97 -10.35 -5.99
CA GLY A 42 -1.15 -9.23 -6.91
C GLY A 42 -1.56 -9.65 -8.31
N SER A 43 -1.69 -8.67 -9.20
CA SER A 43 -1.91 -8.90 -10.63
C SER A 43 -0.65 -9.45 -11.30
N ASP A 44 0.51 -8.92 -10.94
CA ASP A 44 1.83 -9.44 -11.31
C ASP A 44 2.88 -9.01 -10.26
N ALA A 45 4.13 -9.44 -10.44
CA ALA A 45 5.22 -9.15 -9.50
C ALA A 45 5.63 -7.67 -9.44
N ARG A 46 5.06 -6.81 -10.26
CA ARG A 46 5.37 -5.37 -10.33
C ARG A 46 4.16 -4.47 -10.11
N ARG A 47 2.94 -5.02 -10.16
CA ARG A 47 1.70 -4.26 -10.23
C ARG A 47 0.61 -4.84 -9.32
N GLY A 48 -0.15 -3.94 -8.70
CA GLY A 48 -1.36 -4.29 -7.95
C GLY A 48 -1.10 -5.20 -6.75
N LYS A 49 -0.01 -5.01 -6.01
CA LYS A 49 0.46 -5.95 -4.99
C LYS A 49 -0.02 -5.61 -3.58
N LEU A 50 -0.38 -6.67 -2.85
CA LEU A 50 -0.61 -6.64 -1.40
C LEU A 50 0.31 -7.68 -0.73
N THR A 51 0.92 -7.29 0.39
CA THR A 51 1.73 -8.21 1.20
C THR A 51 1.02 -8.47 2.52
N LEU A 52 0.75 -9.73 2.80
CA LEU A 52 0.08 -10.18 4.02
C LEU A 52 1.10 -10.80 4.96
N PHE A 53 1.55 -10.07 5.96
CA PHE A 53 2.47 -10.56 6.98
C PHE A 53 1.71 -11.26 8.09
N ARG A 54 2.24 -12.41 8.53
CA ARG A 54 1.68 -13.16 9.65
C ARG A 54 1.83 -12.37 10.95
N ALA A 55 0.72 -12.25 11.67
CA ALA A 55 0.64 -11.58 12.96
C ALA A 55 0.13 -12.52 14.06
N GLU A 56 0.49 -12.23 15.30
CA GLU A 56 -0.11 -12.86 16.47
C GLU A 56 -1.35 -12.06 16.90
N GLY A 57 -2.55 -12.62 16.66
CA GLY A 57 -3.84 -12.06 17.05
C GLY A 57 -4.23 -10.77 16.30
N PRO A 58 -5.42 -10.26 16.61
CA PRO A 58 -6.04 -9.18 15.86
C PRO A 58 -5.25 -7.89 15.91
N ARG A 59 -5.44 -7.04 14.87
CA ARG A 59 -4.78 -5.76 14.69
C ARG A 59 -5.78 -4.62 14.79
N GLU A 60 -5.30 -3.48 15.26
CA GLU A 60 -6.07 -2.25 15.29
C GLU A 60 -5.93 -1.52 13.95
N ARG A 61 -7.00 -0.92 13.47
CA ARG A 61 -7.02 -0.28 12.15
C ARG A 61 -5.93 0.79 11.99
N GLY A 62 -5.73 1.65 12.99
CA GLY A 62 -4.79 2.75 12.92
C GLY A 62 -5.16 3.75 11.80
N ALA A 63 -4.14 4.25 11.11
CA ALA A 63 -4.31 5.24 10.05
C ALA A 63 -4.93 4.69 8.76
N ILE A 64 -4.91 3.38 8.50
CA ILE A 64 -5.43 2.85 7.23
C ILE A 64 -6.96 2.95 7.14
N ARG A 65 -7.48 3.55 6.06
CA ARG A 65 -8.89 3.60 5.74
C ARG A 65 -9.28 2.53 4.72
N HIS A 66 -8.63 2.54 3.55
CA HIS A 66 -8.76 1.53 2.49
C HIS A 66 -7.57 1.59 1.53
N VAL A 67 -7.41 0.55 0.75
CA VAL A 67 -6.59 0.54 -0.47
C VAL A 67 -7.53 0.55 -1.66
N ALA A 68 -7.30 1.42 -2.64
CA ALA A 68 -8.05 1.42 -3.88
C ALA A 68 -7.27 0.73 -4.99
N LEU A 69 -7.96 -0.12 -5.73
CA LEU A 69 -7.48 -0.80 -6.91
C LEU A 69 -8.16 -0.21 -8.14
N ARG A 70 -7.39 0.20 -9.14
CA ARG A 70 -7.93 0.62 -10.42
C ARG A 70 -8.22 -0.59 -11.30
N VAL A 71 -9.31 -0.52 -12.03
CA VAL A 71 -9.77 -1.51 -13.00
C VAL A 71 -10.20 -0.80 -14.28
N SER A 72 -10.01 -1.44 -15.43
CA SER A 72 -10.41 -0.85 -16.73
C SER A 72 -11.91 -0.92 -16.99
N ASP A 73 -12.63 -1.86 -16.34
CA ASP A 73 -14.08 -2.06 -16.43
C ASP A 73 -14.64 -2.37 -15.04
N LEU A 74 -15.23 -1.35 -14.41
CA LEU A 74 -15.78 -1.45 -13.06
C LEU A 74 -17.01 -2.37 -13.00
N VAL A 75 -17.81 -2.41 -14.06
CA VAL A 75 -19.01 -3.27 -14.11
C VAL A 75 -18.59 -4.73 -14.13
N GLN A 76 -17.61 -5.07 -14.98
CA GLN A 76 -17.08 -6.43 -15.05
C GLN A 76 -16.39 -6.83 -13.74
N ALA A 77 -15.59 -5.95 -13.15
CA ALA A 77 -14.90 -6.22 -11.90
C ALA A 77 -15.88 -6.47 -10.74
N ARG A 78 -16.94 -5.65 -10.62
CA ARG A 78 -18.00 -5.83 -9.61
C ARG A 78 -18.72 -7.17 -9.73
N ALA A 79 -19.01 -7.62 -10.95
CA ALA A 79 -19.71 -8.89 -11.19
C ALA A 79 -18.93 -10.10 -10.67
N GLN A 80 -17.65 -9.96 -10.40
CA GLN A 80 -16.79 -11.01 -9.81
C GLN A 80 -16.81 -10.98 -8.27
N LEU A 81 -17.28 -9.90 -7.65
CA LEU A 81 -17.29 -9.75 -6.19
C LEU A 81 -18.44 -10.52 -5.55
N PRO A 82 -18.28 -10.97 -4.30
CA PRO A 82 -19.37 -11.62 -3.54
C PRO A 82 -20.62 -10.73 -3.36
N ASN A 83 -20.44 -9.40 -3.47
CA ASN A 83 -21.52 -8.42 -3.37
C ASN A 83 -21.36 -7.37 -4.48
N GLU A 84 -22.07 -7.56 -5.59
CA GLU A 84 -22.02 -6.74 -6.80
C GLU A 84 -22.49 -5.29 -6.64
N GLU A 85 -23.22 -4.97 -5.56
CA GLU A 85 -23.77 -3.64 -5.33
C GLU A 85 -22.77 -2.63 -4.74
N ARG A 86 -21.56 -3.06 -4.41
CA ARG A 86 -20.57 -2.22 -3.70
C ARG A 86 -19.26 -2.11 -4.46
N ASP A 87 -18.67 -0.91 -4.44
CA ASP A 87 -17.30 -0.65 -4.91
C ASP A 87 -16.26 -0.97 -3.85
N GLU A 88 -16.69 -1.31 -2.63
CA GLU A 88 -15.84 -1.60 -1.49
C GLU A 88 -16.04 -3.04 -1.04
N VAL A 89 -14.94 -3.76 -0.95
CA VAL A 89 -14.87 -5.16 -0.49
C VAL A 89 -14.08 -5.20 0.81
N GLU A 90 -14.61 -5.85 1.81
CA GLU A 90 -13.83 -6.22 2.99
C GLU A 90 -13.15 -7.57 2.71
N LEU A 91 -11.81 -7.52 2.62
CA LEU A 91 -11.01 -8.71 2.37
C LEU A 91 -10.96 -9.64 3.59
N GLY A 92 -11.14 -9.08 4.76
CA GLY A 92 -11.07 -9.71 6.09
C GLY A 92 -10.17 -8.92 7.04
N GLU A 93 -10.29 -9.20 8.32
CA GLU A 93 -9.50 -8.57 9.41
C GLU A 93 -9.48 -7.04 9.39
N GLY A 94 -10.50 -6.40 8.77
CA GLY A 94 -10.60 -4.94 8.65
C GLY A 94 -9.90 -4.34 7.44
N ILE A 95 -9.29 -5.15 6.57
CA ILE A 95 -8.73 -4.69 5.29
C ILE A 95 -9.86 -4.39 4.34
N ARG A 96 -9.91 -3.17 3.84
CA ARG A 96 -10.90 -2.71 2.86
C ARG A 96 -10.23 -2.38 1.54
N LEU A 97 -10.77 -2.95 0.47
CA LEU A 97 -10.39 -2.63 -0.91
C LEU A 97 -11.53 -1.86 -1.56
N LYS A 98 -11.21 -0.80 -2.31
CA LYS A 98 -12.14 -0.03 -3.12
C LYS A 98 -11.78 -0.20 -4.59
N LEU A 99 -12.76 -0.43 -5.45
CA LEU A 99 -12.55 -0.46 -6.90
C LEU A 99 -12.79 0.92 -7.50
N VAL A 100 -11.91 1.35 -8.40
CA VAL A 100 -11.96 2.63 -9.12
C VAL A 100 -11.79 2.36 -10.60
N GLU A 101 -12.70 2.90 -11.43
CA GLU A 101 -12.55 2.82 -12.87
C GLU A 101 -11.49 3.82 -13.34
N ALA A 102 -10.38 3.30 -13.85
CA ALA A 102 -9.31 4.08 -14.42
C ALA A 102 -8.52 3.23 -15.44
N PRO A 103 -7.84 3.86 -16.42
CA PRO A 103 -7.03 3.12 -17.37
C PRO A 103 -5.94 2.29 -16.68
N THR A 104 -5.89 1.02 -17.03
CA THR A 104 -4.84 0.07 -16.62
C THR A 104 -4.69 -1.01 -17.68
N ASP A 105 -3.50 -1.59 -17.78
CA ASP A 105 -3.15 -2.69 -18.70
C ASP A 105 -3.01 -4.03 -17.97
N VAL A 106 -3.35 -4.08 -16.70
CA VAL A 106 -3.45 -5.29 -15.84
C VAL A 106 -4.87 -5.37 -15.27
N ASP A 107 -5.26 -6.53 -14.76
CA ASP A 107 -6.60 -6.74 -14.23
C ASP A 107 -6.90 -5.80 -13.05
N TYR A 108 -5.93 -5.65 -12.15
CA TYR A 108 -5.99 -4.75 -10.99
C TYR A 108 -4.63 -4.09 -10.76
N ASP A 109 -4.61 -2.77 -10.56
CA ASP A 109 -3.41 -2.03 -10.17
C ASP A 109 -3.71 -1.14 -8.96
N LEU A 110 -2.68 -0.71 -8.23
CA LEU A 110 -2.85 0.22 -7.14
C LEU A 110 -3.25 1.60 -7.68
N ASP A 111 -4.38 2.13 -7.22
CA ASP A 111 -4.83 3.48 -7.52
C ASP A 111 -4.43 4.45 -6.41
N HIS A 112 -4.91 4.19 -5.20
CA HIS A 112 -4.53 5.00 -4.04
C HIS A 112 -4.63 4.24 -2.73
N VAL A 113 -3.98 4.81 -1.72
CA VAL A 113 -4.14 4.43 -0.32
C VAL A 113 -4.79 5.58 0.42
N ALA A 114 -5.93 5.34 1.06
CA ALA A 114 -6.60 6.32 1.89
C ALA A 114 -6.18 6.16 3.35
N LEU A 115 -5.68 7.24 3.94
CA LEU A 115 -5.26 7.30 5.33
C LEU A 115 -6.14 8.25 6.13
N VAL A 116 -6.34 7.95 7.40
CA VAL A 116 -6.98 8.83 8.38
C VAL A 116 -5.91 9.58 9.14
N THR A 117 -6.05 10.90 9.23
CA THR A 117 -5.15 11.80 9.97
C THR A 117 -5.94 12.92 10.64
N ARG A 118 -5.38 13.49 11.70
CA ARG A 118 -6.01 14.63 12.39
C ARG A 118 -5.92 15.93 11.60
N ASP A 119 -4.89 16.09 10.78
CA ASP A 119 -4.64 17.28 9.97
C ASP A 119 -4.20 16.89 8.54
N PRO A 120 -5.18 16.64 7.63
CA PRO A 120 -4.90 16.17 6.27
C PRO A 120 -3.98 17.08 5.47
N GLU A 121 -4.15 18.40 5.59
CA GLU A 121 -3.37 19.38 4.86
C GLU A 121 -1.90 19.34 5.28
N ARG A 122 -1.65 19.35 6.58
CA ARG A 122 -0.30 19.25 7.14
C ARG A 122 0.34 17.89 6.82
N THR A 123 -0.43 16.80 6.94
CA THR A 123 0.09 15.45 6.63
C THR A 123 0.52 15.36 5.15
N ALA A 124 -0.25 15.97 4.22
CA ALA A 124 0.15 16.03 2.82
C ALA A 124 1.47 16.80 2.62
N GLU A 125 1.67 17.93 3.32
CA GLU A 125 2.93 18.68 3.30
C GLU A 125 4.10 17.82 3.82
N GLU A 126 3.93 17.12 4.94
CA GLU A 126 4.94 16.25 5.52
C GLU A 126 5.30 15.06 4.57
N TYR A 127 4.32 14.52 3.82
CA TYR A 127 4.59 13.51 2.79
C TYR A 127 5.39 14.07 1.60
N THR A 128 5.24 15.37 1.27
CA THR A 128 6.08 15.98 0.22
C THR A 128 7.54 16.09 0.65
N GLU A 129 7.83 16.27 1.93
CA GLU A 129 9.19 16.21 2.48
C GLU A 129 9.81 14.80 2.36
N LEU A 130 8.96 13.76 2.31
CA LEU A 130 9.34 12.36 2.07
C LEU A 130 9.42 12.01 0.58
N GLY A 131 9.30 13.01 -0.32
CA GLY A 131 9.51 12.87 -1.75
C GLY A 131 8.27 12.55 -2.59
N PHE A 132 7.08 12.52 -1.99
CA PHE A 132 5.84 12.43 -2.75
C PHE A 132 5.53 13.76 -3.44
N GLU A 133 4.89 13.74 -4.60
CA GLU A 133 4.59 14.96 -5.35
C GLU A 133 3.26 15.58 -4.89
N PRO A 134 3.19 16.91 -4.71
CA PRO A 134 1.92 17.58 -4.43
C PRO A 134 0.90 17.31 -5.55
N SER A 135 -0.34 17.03 -5.19
CA SER A 135 -1.42 16.79 -6.15
C SER A 135 -2.67 17.64 -5.82
N ALA A 136 -3.52 17.85 -6.82
CA ALA A 136 -4.82 18.46 -6.58
C ALA A 136 -5.63 17.56 -5.62
N PRO A 137 -6.46 18.15 -4.73
CA PRO A 137 -7.36 17.37 -3.90
C PRO A 137 -8.26 16.44 -4.74
N SER A 138 -8.78 15.38 -4.11
CA SER A 138 -9.79 14.54 -4.73
C SER A 138 -11.08 15.32 -5.01
N ASP A 139 -12.00 14.75 -5.79
CA ASP A 139 -13.30 15.37 -6.10
C ASP A 139 -14.12 15.67 -4.83
N ASP A 140 -13.93 14.87 -3.78
CA ASP A 140 -14.54 15.07 -2.45
C ASP A 140 -13.75 16.07 -1.58
N GLY A 141 -12.69 16.69 -2.12
CA GLY A 141 -11.89 17.72 -1.46
C GLY A 141 -10.85 17.19 -0.47
N HIS A 142 -10.52 15.89 -0.50
CA HIS A 142 -9.48 15.35 0.37
C HIS A 142 -8.08 15.69 -0.17
N PRO A 143 -7.17 16.24 0.67
CA PRO A 143 -5.77 16.44 0.31
C PRO A 143 -5.13 15.11 -0.10
N ARG A 144 -4.25 15.16 -1.10
CA ARG A 144 -3.52 13.99 -1.56
C ARG A 144 -2.15 14.35 -2.10
N VAL A 145 -1.28 13.36 -2.10
CA VAL A 145 0.03 13.41 -2.76
C VAL A 145 0.12 12.30 -3.80
N GLU A 146 0.90 12.53 -4.85
CA GLU A 146 1.06 11.60 -5.95
C GLU A 146 2.41 10.86 -5.89
N VAL A 147 2.43 9.63 -6.38
CA VAL A 147 3.63 8.85 -6.66
C VAL A 147 3.40 7.97 -7.89
N GLY A 148 3.94 8.39 -9.05
CA GLY A 148 3.92 7.62 -10.29
C GLY A 148 2.51 7.26 -10.80
N GLY A 149 1.55 8.18 -10.67
CA GLY A 149 0.17 8.00 -11.10
C GLY A 149 -0.73 7.29 -10.08
N ALA A 150 -0.19 6.90 -8.93
CA ALA A 150 -0.96 6.49 -7.76
C ALA A 150 -0.97 7.60 -6.71
N TYR A 151 -1.85 7.53 -5.70
CA TYR A 151 -2.02 8.58 -4.70
C TYR A 151 -1.97 8.03 -3.28
N VAL A 152 -1.58 8.90 -2.33
CA VAL A 152 -1.97 8.76 -0.91
C VAL A 152 -2.95 9.88 -0.60
N GLU A 153 -4.15 9.51 -0.16
CA GLU A 153 -5.26 10.44 0.13
C GLU A 153 -5.50 10.53 1.64
N PHE A 154 -5.69 11.74 2.15
CA PHE A 154 -5.77 11.99 3.59
C PHE A 154 -7.19 12.43 4.00
N HIS A 155 -7.81 11.62 4.86
CA HIS A 155 -9.14 11.85 5.42
C HIS A 155 -9.04 12.37 6.85
N ARG A 156 -9.82 13.40 7.18
CA ARG A 156 -9.86 13.94 8.53
C ARG A 156 -10.48 12.95 9.50
N GLY A 157 -9.78 12.65 10.59
CA GLY A 157 -10.22 11.75 11.64
C GLY A 157 -9.11 11.48 12.66
N ASP A 158 -9.39 10.62 13.63
CA ASP A 158 -8.41 10.19 14.62
C ASP A 158 -7.87 8.80 14.26
N PRO A 159 -6.59 8.68 13.87
CA PRO A 159 -5.97 7.37 13.62
C PRO A 159 -5.71 6.58 14.91
N GLY A 160 -5.88 7.20 16.07
CA GLY A 160 -5.43 6.62 17.33
C GLY A 160 -3.92 6.52 17.45
N THR A 161 -3.47 5.69 18.34
CA THR A 161 -2.04 5.32 18.52
C THR A 161 -1.94 3.82 18.76
N PRO A 162 -2.31 2.98 17.78
CA PRO A 162 -2.32 1.55 17.98
C PRO A 162 -0.92 1.02 18.29
N GLU A 163 -0.83 0.15 19.28
CA GLU A 163 0.42 -0.60 19.55
C GLU A 163 0.65 -1.66 18.46
N ARG A 164 -0.45 -2.18 17.92
CA ARG A 164 -0.46 -3.27 16.93
C ARG A 164 -1.29 -2.85 15.71
N PRO A 165 -0.78 -1.94 14.84
CA PRO A 165 -1.52 -1.46 13.69
C PRO A 165 -1.75 -2.55 12.65
N LEU A 166 -2.88 -2.46 11.91
CA LEU A 166 -3.19 -3.32 10.78
C LEU A 166 -2.23 -3.07 9.61
N LEU A 167 -1.98 -1.80 9.29
CA LEU A 167 -1.01 -1.43 8.25
C LEU A 167 0.41 -1.71 8.74
N ASN A 168 1.14 -2.57 8.01
CA ASN A 168 2.56 -2.79 8.25
C ASN A 168 3.39 -1.66 7.63
N HIS A 169 3.22 -1.41 6.32
CA HIS A 169 3.86 -0.31 5.61
C HIS A 169 3.22 -0.01 4.25
N LEU A 170 3.54 1.16 3.72
CA LEU A 170 3.37 1.52 2.31
C LEU A 170 4.72 1.39 1.63
N ALA A 171 4.81 0.65 0.54
CA ALA A 171 6.05 0.52 -0.22
C ALA A 171 6.01 1.34 -1.51
N VAL A 172 7.08 2.09 -1.74
CA VAL A 172 7.29 2.87 -2.96
C VAL A 172 8.57 2.41 -3.65
N LEU A 173 8.50 2.20 -4.96
CA LEU A 173 9.64 1.80 -5.77
C LEU A 173 10.61 2.96 -5.95
N VAL A 174 11.91 2.67 -5.82
CA VAL A 174 13.01 3.63 -6.04
C VAL A 174 14.08 3.04 -6.95
N ASP A 175 14.95 3.90 -7.51
CA ASP A 175 16.09 3.47 -8.31
C ASP A 175 17.24 2.94 -7.45
N SER A 176 17.46 3.53 -6.27
CA SER A 176 18.55 3.17 -5.35
C SER A 176 18.08 3.28 -3.90
N ALA A 177 17.99 2.16 -3.22
CA ALA A 177 17.71 2.14 -1.78
C ALA A 177 18.87 2.70 -0.94
N ASP A 178 20.09 2.63 -1.45
CA ASP A 178 21.26 3.19 -0.75
C ASP A 178 21.22 4.71 -0.68
N GLU A 179 20.93 5.39 -1.81
CA GLU A 179 20.78 6.85 -1.83
C GLU A 179 19.65 7.31 -0.89
N HIS A 180 18.55 6.57 -0.85
CA HIS A 180 17.43 6.88 0.05
C HIS A 180 17.77 6.60 1.51
N THR A 181 18.61 5.58 1.78
CA THR A 181 19.12 5.31 3.14
C THR A 181 19.96 6.47 3.65
N GLU A 182 20.95 6.95 2.85
CA GLU A 182 21.79 8.09 3.22
C GLU A 182 20.98 9.36 3.50
N GLU A 183 19.96 9.62 2.65
CA GLU A 183 19.07 10.76 2.83
C GLU A 183 18.22 10.62 4.10
N ALA A 184 17.60 9.46 4.34
CA ALA A 184 16.79 9.19 5.53
C ALA A 184 17.64 9.22 6.83
N GLU A 185 18.90 8.76 6.78
CA GLU A 185 19.85 8.89 7.90
C GLU A 185 20.14 10.35 8.23
N SER A 186 20.31 11.20 7.20
CA SER A 186 20.54 12.63 7.39
C SER A 186 19.34 13.33 8.04
N MET A 187 18.13 12.83 7.82
CA MET A 187 16.86 13.31 8.43
C MET A 187 16.61 12.69 9.81
N GLY A 188 17.33 11.63 10.17
CA GLY A 188 17.14 10.92 11.44
C GLY A 188 15.84 10.12 11.53
N ILE A 189 15.30 9.66 10.41
CA ILE A 189 13.98 8.97 10.32
C ILE A 189 14.07 7.49 9.97
N VAL A 190 15.27 6.92 9.82
CA VAL A 190 15.45 5.50 9.51
C VAL A 190 14.92 4.63 10.64
N ASP A 191 14.08 3.67 10.28
CA ASP A 191 13.61 2.61 11.17
C ASP A 191 14.43 1.32 10.97
N ASN A 192 14.57 0.88 9.71
CA ASN A 192 15.25 -0.37 9.38
C ASN A 192 15.77 -0.35 7.94
N VAL A 193 16.79 -1.15 7.67
CA VAL A 193 17.32 -1.42 6.31
C VAL A 193 17.29 -2.93 6.08
N VAL A 194 16.78 -3.35 4.93
CA VAL A 194 16.65 -4.77 4.54
C VAL A 194 17.39 -5.01 3.23
N ASP A 195 18.16 -6.07 3.20
CA ASP A 195 18.86 -6.56 2.00
C ASP A 195 18.46 -8.02 1.76
N ALA A 196 17.40 -8.22 0.96
CA ALA A 196 16.87 -9.53 0.61
C ALA A 196 17.39 -10.02 -0.76
N ALA A 197 17.05 -11.25 -1.16
CA ALA A 197 17.48 -11.83 -2.42
C ALA A 197 17.05 -11.04 -3.65
N ASN A 198 15.80 -10.55 -3.66
CA ASN A 198 15.17 -9.86 -4.78
C ASN A 198 15.14 -8.33 -4.62
N THR A 199 15.20 -7.84 -3.39
CA THR A 199 14.97 -6.42 -3.09
C THR A 199 15.99 -5.89 -2.10
N ARG A 200 16.18 -4.57 -2.12
CA ARG A 200 16.84 -3.80 -1.06
C ARG A 200 15.92 -2.66 -0.67
N ALA A 201 15.81 -2.37 0.62
CA ALA A 201 14.87 -1.38 1.08
C ALA A 201 15.34 -0.64 2.33
N VAL A 202 14.95 0.63 2.45
CA VAL A 202 14.98 1.39 3.69
C VAL A 202 13.56 1.68 4.17
N PHE A 203 13.31 1.46 5.44
CA PHE A 203 12.06 1.78 6.11
C PHE A 203 12.22 3.04 6.94
N VAL A 204 11.25 3.94 6.83
CA VAL A 204 11.19 5.17 7.62
C VAL A 204 9.84 5.33 8.30
N TRP A 205 9.79 6.08 9.39
CA TRP A 205 8.54 6.49 10.01
C TRP A 205 8.09 7.81 9.41
N GLY A 206 6.93 7.77 8.76
CA GLY A 206 6.19 8.96 8.31
C GLY A 206 5.20 9.47 9.37
N PRO A 207 4.37 10.46 9.01
CA PRO A 207 3.30 10.98 9.85
C PRO A 207 2.33 9.90 10.33
N ASP A 208 1.67 10.15 11.45
CA ASP A 208 0.70 9.26 12.09
C ASP A 208 1.22 7.81 12.30
N ARG A 209 2.55 7.66 12.43
CA ARG A 209 3.25 6.38 12.58
C ARG A 209 2.98 5.41 11.40
N VAL A 210 2.72 5.93 10.24
CA VAL A 210 2.71 5.15 9.01
C VAL A 210 4.16 4.85 8.60
N ARG A 211 4.47 3.58 8.46
CA ARG A 211 5.78 3.13 8.02
C ARG A 211 5.83 3.15 6.50
N ILE A 212 6.87 3.72 5.92
CA ILE A 212 7.08 3.82 4.48
C ILE A 212 8.33 3.03 4.12
N GLU A 213 8.25 2.18 3.12
CA GLU A 213 9.35 1.43 2.55
C GLU A 213 9.76 2.04 1.21
N TYR A 214 11.02 2.41 1.07
CA TYR A 214 11.64 2.76 -0.21
C TYR A 214 12.35 1.52 -0.72
N VAL A 215 11.73 0.80 -1.68
CA VAL A 215 12.19 -0.50 -2.16
C VAL A 215 12.84 -0.39 -3.54
N GLU A 216 14.01 -0.96 -3.69
CA GLU A 216 14.70 -1.20 -4.95
C GLU A 216 14.52 -2.66 -5.35
N HIS A 217 14.04 -2.91 -6.58
CA HIS A 217 14.08 -4.24 -7.17
C HIS A 217 15.49 -4.49 -7.72
N LYS A 218 16.21 -5.44 -7.16
CA LYS A 218 17.56 -5.79 -7.59
C LYS A 218 17.57 -6.29 -9.04
N PRO A 219 18.72 -6.23 -9.75
CA PRO A 219 18.86 -6.84 -11.08
C PRO A 219 18.54 -8.35 -11.08
N THR A 220 18.64 -9.01 -9.92
CA THR A 220 18.29 -10.41 -9.71
C THR A 220 16.81 -10.66 -9.42
N PHE A 221 15.97 -9.63 -9.48
CA PHE A 221 14.54 -9.73 -9.22
C PHE A 221 13.89 -10.76 -10.16
N SER A 222 13.41 -11.87 -9.59
CA SER A 222 12.96 -13.04 -10.33
C SER A 222 11.48 -13.42 -10.07
N LEU A 223 10.76 -12.62 -9.28
CA LEU A 223 9.33 -12.83 -9.04
C LEU A 223 8.52 -12.53 -10.31
N GLN A 224 7.46 -13.32 -10.54
CA GLN A 224 6.58 -13.22 -11.71
C GLN A 224 5.13 -13.06 -11.32
#